data_796b90c9d07fcef09c90adf18b3c7472
#
_entry.id   796b90c9d07fcef09c90adf18b3c7472
#
_cell.length_a   1.000
_cell.length_b   1.000
_cell.length_c   1.000
_cell.angle_alpha   90.00
_cell.angle_beta   90.00
_cell.angle_gamma   90.00
#
_symmetry.space_group_name_H-M   'P 1'
#
loop_
_entity.id
_entity.type
_entity.pdbx_description
1 polymer ?
#
loop_
_entity_poly.entity_id
_entity_poly.type
_entity_poly.pdbx_seq_one_letter_code
_entity_poly.pdbx_strand_id
1 'polypeptide(L)'
;MKKLTVFILILFNFNLFANAEQIIGSIGLTVGTVKNQKNEILKAGDPVYFGDEIIVEEQSKSQVLLLDETVLTLGQKSSITIDEFVYDPNTENGKISTSIAAGSVKVLSGKISQGNPEDLVVKTPAGSIGTRGTEFQTVVDDEGDSRVLLIGPGENNTLGLRPGAVEVFNDLGSVTLDSPFAYTEFGINQ
;
A
#
# COMPACT_ATOMS: atom_id res chain seq x y z
N MET A 1 -43.86 60.49 -7.07
CA MET A 1 -43.29 59.58 -6.09
C MET A 1 -42.70 58.40 -6.84
N LYS A 2 -41.34 58.37 -7.03
CA LYS A 2 -40.63 57.29 -7.75
C LYS A 2 -40.18 56.26 -6.75
N LYS A 3 -40.69 55.00 -6.87
CA LYS A 3 -40.24 53.86 -6.06
C LYS A 3 -38.90 53.34 -6.59
N LEU A 4 -37.85 53.50 -5.79
CA LEU A 4 -36.52 52.95 -6.05
C LEU A 4 -36.52 51.46 -5.60
N THR A 5 -36.47 50.55 -6.58
CA THR A 5 -36.35 49.11 -6.31
C THR A 5 -34.86 48.77 -6.19
N VAL A 6 -34.40 48.50 -4.98
CA VAL A 6 -33.00 48.06 -4.74
C VAL A 6 -32.94 46.56 -5.03
N PHE A 7 -32.16 46.18 -6.07
CA PHE A 7 -31.87 44.76 -6.41
C PHE A 7 -30.62 44.34 -5.65
N ILE A 8 -30.79 43.59 -4.58
CA ILE A 8 -29.68 42.98 -3.81
C ILE A 8 -29.20 41.79 -4.57
N LEU A 9 -28.03 41.91 -5.23
CA LEU A 9 -27.31 40.79 -5.87
C LEU A 9 -26.56 40.02 -4.78
N ILE A 10 -27.10 38.88 -4.33
CA ILE A 10 -26.43 37.96 -3.43
C ILE A 10 -25.40 37.17 -4.25
N LEU A 11 -24.12 37.56 -4.16
CA LEU A 11 -23.00 36.80 -4.68
C LEU A 11 -22.80 35.54 -3.81
N PHE A 12 -23.30 34.42 -4.28
CA PHE A 12 -23.04 33.12 -3.67
C PHE A 12 -21.60 32.70 -4.03
N ASN A 13 -20.65 32.95 -3.11
CA ASN A 13 -19.29 32.45 -3.25
C ASN A 13 -19.31 30.92 -3.06
N PHE A 14 -19.31 30.20 -4.17
CA PHE A 14 -19.08 28.76 -4.20
C PHE A 14 -17.59 28.54 -3.98
N ASN A 15 -17.18 28.30 -2.73
CA ASN A 15 -15.81 27.83 -2.45
C ASN A 15 -15.69 26.40 -3.01
N LEU A 16 -15.15 26.28 -4.21
CA LEU A 16 -14.62 25.02 -4.73
C LEU A 16 -13.40 24.66 -3.87
N PHE A 17 -13.60 23.83 -2.85
CA PHE A 17 -12.49 23.12 -2.21
C PHE A 17 -11.94 22.14 -3.27
N ALA A 18 -10.92 22.53 -3.99
CA ALA A 18 -10.09 21.58 -4.71
C ALA A 18 -9.42 20.72 -3.64
N ASN A 19 -9.86 19.47 -3.49
CA ASN A 19 -9.07 18.47 -2.78
C ASN A 19 -7.77 18.32 -3.58
N ALA A 20 -6.68 18.86 -3.08
CA ALA A 20 -5.36 18.59 -3.62
C ALA A 20 -5.10 17.09 -3.39
N GLU A 21 -4.95 16.32 -4.46
CA GLU A 21 -4.56 14.91 -4.37
C GLU A 21 -3.20 14.85 -3.66
N GLN A 22 -3.13 14.12 -2.54
CA GLN A 22 -1.91 14.01 -1.73
C GLN A 22 -0.95 13.03 -2.41
N ILE A 23 0.23 13.53 -2.80
CA ILE A 23 1.31 12.65 -3.29
C ILE A 23 1.88 11.88 -2.09
N ILE A 24 1.91 10.56 -2.22
CA ILE A 24 2.39 9.63 -1.19
C ILE A 24 3.61 8.83 -1.64
N GLY A 25 4.00 8.94 -2.89
CA GLY A 25 5.12 8.21 -3.46
C GLY A 25 5.29 8.46 -4.95
N SER A 26 6.04 7.61 -5.59
CA SER A 26 6.27 7.62 -7.04
C SER A 26 6.44 6.21 -7.60
N ILE A 27 6.20 6.07 -8.89
CA ILE A 27 6.55 4.85 -9.63
C ILE A 27 8.07 4.81 -9.84
N GLY A 28 8.74 3.82 -9.24
CA GLY A 28 10.19 3.66 -9.36
C GLY A 28 10.62 2.94 -10.64
N LEU A 29 9.81 1.96 -11.08
CA LEU A 29 10.07 1.13 -12.25
C LEU A 29 8.77 0.68 -12.89
N THR A 30 8.75 0.61 -14.23
CA THR A 30 7.72 -0.09 -14.99
C THR A 30 8.37 -0.94 -16.08
N VAL A 31 7.83 -2.14 -16.29
CA VAL A 31 8.11 -3.00 -17.45
C VAL A 31 6.76 -3.49 -17.96
N GLY A 32 6.53 -3.40 -19.25
CA GLY A 32 5.24 -3.72 -19.85
C GLY A 32 4.18 -2.65 -19.56
N THR A 33 2.94 -3.03 -19.33
CA THR A 33 1.80 -2.16 -19.16
C THR A 33 1.40 -2.06 -17.69
N VAL A 34 1.47 -0.86 -17.14
CA VAL A 34 1.02 -0.51 -15.80
C VAL A 34 0.08 0.67 -15.89
N LYS A 35 -1.05 0.65 -15.21
CA LYS A 35 -2.07 1.69 -15.29
C LYS A 35 -2.71 1.95 -13.92
N ASN A 36 -3.37 3.09 -13.80
CA ASN A 36 -4.20 3.41 -12.64
C ASN A 36 -5.68 3.04 -12.89
N GLN A 37 -6.54 3.27 -11.89
CA GLN A 37 -7.99 3.05 -11.96
C GLN A 37 -8.71 3.85 -13.05
N LYS A 38 -8.09 4.92 -13.57
CA LYS A 38 -8.60 5.75 -14.69
C LYS A 38 -8.15 5.21 -16.06
N ASN A 39 -7.44 4.06 -16.11
CA ASN A 39 -6.76 3.48 -17.27
C ASN A 39 -5.64 4.37 -17.87
N GLU A 40 -5.09 5.29 -17.10
CA GLU A 40 -3.93 6.07 -17.50
C GLU A 40 -2.66 5.24 -17.33
N ILE A 41 -1.80 5.24 -18.34
CA ILE A 41 -0.53 4.49 -18.32
C ILE A 41 0.45 5.16 -17.39
N LEU A 42 0.93 4.42 -16.40
CA LEU A 42 1.93 4.84 -15.44
C LEU A 42 3.34 4.52 -15.93
N LYS A 43 4.28 5.44 -15.70
CA LYS A 43 5.69 5.33 -16.07
C LYS A 43 6.57 5.60 -14.85
N ALA A 44 7.82 5.17 -14.93
CA ALA A 44 8.82 5.51 -13.91
C ALA A 44 8.93 7.04 -13.75
N GLY A 45 8.86 7.52 -12.52
CA GLY A 45 8.85 8.93 -12.15
C GLY A 45 7.45 9.53 -11.96
N ASP A 46 6.39 8.87 -12.40
CA ASP A 46 5.03 9.38 -12.19
C ASP A 46 4.68 9.39 -10.70
N PRO A 47 3.98 10.42 -10.21
CA PRO A 47 3.53 10.47 -8.82
C PRO A 47 2.47 9.40 -8.54
N VAL A 48 2.46 8.91 -7.31
CA VAL A 48 1.41 8.06 -6.76
C VAL A 48 0.66 8.86 -5.71
N TYR A 49 -0.65 8.88 -5.83
CA TYR A 49 -1.53 9.63 -4.95
C TYR A 49 -2.24 8.72 -3.95
N PHE A 50 -2.67 9.31 -2.86
CA PHE A 50 -3.54 8.63 -1.89
C PHE A 50 -4.82 8.13 -2.58
N GLY A 51 -5.15 6.85 -2.35
CA GLY A 51 -6.31 6.20 -2.94
C GLY A 51 -6.12 5.70 -4.38
N ASP A 52 -4.92 5.85 -4.95
CA ASP A 52 -4.65 5.27 -6.28
C ASP A 52 -4.69 3.75 -6.24
N GLU A 53 -5.34 3.17 -7.23
CA GLU A 53 -5.21 1.77 -7.58
C GLU A 53 -4.15 1.64 -8.70
N ILE A 54 -3.19 0.73 -8.49
CA ILE A 54 -2.12 0.43 -9.45
C ILE A 54 -2.34 -0.97 -9.98
N ILE A 55 -2.55 -1.09 -11.29
CA ILE A 55 -2.86 -2.32 -11.99
C ILE A 55 -1.70 -2.68 -12.91
N VAL A 56 -1.15 -3.89 -12.71
CA VAL A 56 -0.05 -4.45 -13.51
C VAL A 56 -0.58 -5.56 -14.39
N GLU A 57 -0.51 -5.37 -15.70
CA GLU A 57 -1.02 -6.31 -16.68
C GLU A 57 -0.16 -7.58 -16.80
N GLU A 58 -0.56 -8.52 -17.67
CA GLU A 58 0.25 -9.71 -17.99
C GLU A 58 1.63 -9.32 -18.54
N GLN A 59 2.65 -10.14 -18.24
CA GLN A 59 4.05 -9.94 -18.64
C GLN A 59 4.61 -8.57 -18.24
N SER A 60 4.04 -7.96 -17.21
CA SER A 60 4.39 -6.64 -16.72
C SER A 60 4.85 -6.69 -15.27
N LYS A 61 5.56 -5.66 -14.82
CA LYS A 61 5.92 -5.45 -13.43
C LYS A 61 6.07 -3.97 -13.12
N SER A 62 5.86 -3.61 -11.86
CA SER A 62 6.08 -2.25 -11.38
C SER A 62 6.77 -2.24 -10.03
N GLN A 63 7.35 -1.10 -9.70
CA GLN A 63 7.85 -0.80 -8.36
C GLN A 63 7.31 0.55 -7.93
N VAL A 64 6.73 0.61 -6.74
CA VAL A 64 6.22 1.82 -6.10
C VAL A 64 7.12 2.16 -4.94
N LEU A 65 7.57 3.41 -4.87
CA LEU A 65 8.39 3.95 -3.79
C LEU A 65 7.54 4.92 -3.00
N LEU A 66 7.24 4.61 -1.75
CA LEU A 66 6.49 5.50 -0.86
C LEU A 66 7.43 6.50 -0.15
N LEU A 67 6.87 7.58 0.36
CA LEU A 67 7.64 8.65 1.00
C LEU A 67 8.35 8.25 2.29
N ASP A 68 7.90 7.18 2.96
CA ASP A 68 8.55 6.59 4.13
C ASP A 68 9.66 5.58 3.77
N GLU A 69 10.02 5.48 2.49
CA GLU A 69 10.97 4.52 1.93
C GLU A 69 10.45 3.07 1.84
N THR A 70 9.17 2.82 2.09
CA THR A 70 8.55 1.53 1.77
C THR A 70 8.58 1.30 0.27
N VAL A 71 8.97 0.09 -0.14
CA VAL A 71 9.01 -0.33 -1.55
C VAL A 71 8.05 -1.47 -1.78
N LEU A 72 7.10 -1.26 -2.70
CA LEU A 72 6.17 -2.28 -3.17
C LEU A 72 6.60 -2.73 -4.56
N THR A 73 6.96 -3.99 -4.73
CA THR A 73 7.29 -4.57 -6.04
C THR A 73 6.15 -5.45 -6.50
N LEU A 74 5.51 -5.07 -7.58
CA LEU A 74 4.29 -5.66 -8.12
C LEU A 74 4.64 -6.57 -9.30
N GLY A 75 4.22 -7.83 -9.23
CA GLY A 75 4.31 -8.79 -10.33
C GLY A 75 3.17 -8.61 -11.32
N GLN A 76 3.17 -9.44 -12.37
CA GLN A 76 2.09 -9.46 -13.35
C GLN A 76 0.74 -9.81 -12.70
N LYS A 77 -0.34 -9.30 -13.32
CA LYS A 77 -1.73 -9.49 -12.85
C LYS A 77 -1.96 -9.02 -11.41
N SER A 78 -1.17 -8.06 -10.93
CA SER A 78 -1.35 -7.50 -9.61
C SER A 78 -2.22 -6.25 -9.66
N SER A 79 -3.09 -6.12 -8.65
CA SER A 79 -3.84 -4.89 -8.37
C SER A 79 -3.68 -4.56 -6.90
N ILE A 80 -3.23 -3.33 -6.61
CA ILE A 80 -3.11 -2.80 -5.26
C ILE A 80 -3.76 -1.43 -5.15
N THR A 81 -4.29 -1.13 -3.96
CA THR A 81 -4.79 0.21 -3.61
C THR A 81 -4.08 0.68 -2.34
N ILE A 82 -3.66 1.95 -2.28
CA ILE A 82 -3.10 2.54 -1.06
C ILE A 82 -4.25 3.20 -0.28
N ASP A 83 -4.78 2.50 0.72
CA ASP A 83 -5.99 2.88 1.45
C ASP A 83 -5.75 3.93 2.53
N GLU A 84 -4.55 3.94 3.12
CA GLU A 84 -4.14 4.88 4.16
C GLU A 84 -2.67 5.17 4.02
N PHE A 85 -2.31 6.45 4.10
CA PHE A 85 -0.94 6.89 4.16
C PHE A 85 -0.84 8.18 4.98
N VAL A 86 -0.26 8.08 6.16
CA VAL A 86 0.10 9.20 7.02
C VAL A 86 1.58 9.04 7.35
N TYR A 87 2.37 10.09 7.18
CA TYR A 87 3.80 10.05 7.49
C TYR A 87 4.31 11.41 7.92
N ASP A 88 4.98 11.46 9.06
CA ASP A 88 5.74 12.62 9.53
C ASP A 88 7.24 12.34 9.40
N PRO A 89 7.93 12.99 8.46
CA PRO A 89 9.36 12.76 8.21
C PRO A 89 10.27 13.21 9.36
N ASN A 90 9.78 14.04 10.31
CA ASN A 90 10.59 14.50 11.43
C ASN A 90 10.63 13.47 12.57
N THR A 91 9.54 12.74 12.77
CA THR A 91 9.41 11.73 13.82
C THR A 91 9.49 10.31 13.30
N GLU A 92 9.43 10.13 11.96
CA GLU A 92 9.33 8.84 11.25
C GLU A 92 8.08 8.03 11.64
N ASN A 93 7.14 8.65 12.35
CA ASN A 93 5.87 8.04 12.71
C ASN A 93 4.87 8.15 11.56
N GLY A 94 3.96 7.19 11.51
CA GLY A 94 2.93 7.21 10.50
C GLY A 94 2.10 5.94 10.48
N LYS A 95 1.32 5.79 9.41
CA LYS A 95 0.53 4.59 9.16
C LYS A 95 0.36 4.36 7.66
N ILE A 96 0.50 3.11 7.26
CA ILE A 96 0.26 2.65 5.90
C ILE A 96 -0.73 1.51 5.94
N SER A 97 -1.76 1.60 5.10
CA SER A 97 -2.63 0.47 4.78
C SER A 97 -2.72 0.34 3.26
N THR A 98 -2.50 -0.86 2.76
CA THR A 98 -2.65 -1.16 1.33
C THR A 98 -3.46 -2.44 1.15
N SER A 99 -4.33 -2.46 0.16
CA SER A 99 -5.14 -3.63 -0.20
C SER A 99 -4.61 -4.25 -1.48
N ILE A 100 -4.40 -5.56 -1.47
CA ILE A 100 -4.03 -6.35 -2.63
C ILE A 100 -5.25 -7.15 -3.06
N ALA A 101 -5.78 -6.86 -4.23
CA ALA A 101 -6.93 -7.58 -4.77
C ALA A 101 -6.52 -8.89 -5.47
N ALA A 102 -5.36 -8.90 -6.11
CA ALA A 102 -4.83 -10.07 -6.83
C ALA A 102 -3.33 -9.93 -7.11
N GLY A 103 -2.70 -11.05 -7.44
CA GLY A 103 -1.34 -11.12 -7.95
C GLY A 103 -0.25 -11.22 -6.88
N SER A 104 0.98 -10.93 -7.24
CA SER A 104 2.16 -11.06 -6.38
C SER A 104 2.72 -9.70 -6.02
N VAL A 105 2.85 -9.44 -4.73
CA VAL A 105 3.43 -8.19 -4.20
C VAL A 105 4.53 -8.53 -3.20
N LYS A 106 5.72 -7.98 -3.45
CA LYS A 106 6.82 -8.01 -2.50
C LYS A 106 6.90 -6.65 -1.81
N VAL A 107 6.95 -6.66 -0.50
CA VAL A 107 7.02 -5.49 0.37
C VAL A 107 8.38 -5.45 1.06
N LEU A 108 9.12 -4.37 0.85
CA LEU A 108 10.26 -4.01 1.67
C LEU A 108 9.83 -2.85 2.56
N SER A 109 9.79 -3.09 3.85
CA SER A 109 9.30 -2.13 4.83
C SER A 109 10.20 -0.91 4.95
N GLY A 110 9.60 0.27 4.96
CA GLY A 110 10.27 1.54 5.20
C GLY A 110 10.32 1.93 6.69
N LYS A 111 10.38 3.24 6.94
CA LYS A 111 10.60 3.82 8.26
C LYS A 111 9.42 3.62 9.22
N ILE A 112 8.18 3.76 8.72
CA ILE A 112 6.98 3.65 9.54
C ILE A 112 6.92 2.31 10.28
N SER A 113 7.13 1.21 9.57
CA SER A 113 6.99 -0.15 10.11
C SER A 113 8.10 -0.57 11.10
N GLN A 114 9.14 0.24 11.25
CA GLN A 114 10.24 -0.07 12.17
C GLN A 114 9.87 0.12 13.64
N GLY A 115 8.87 0.95 13.93
CA GLY A 115 8.41 1.25 15.28
C GLY A 115 7.41 0.23 15.80
N ASN A 116 6.35 0.01 15.04
CA ASN A 116 5.20 -0.82 15.44
C ASN A 116 4.70 -1.64 14.26
N PRO A 117 4.49 -2.98 14.42
CA PRO A 117 3.99 -3.84 13.33
C PRO A 117 2.59 -3.47 12.85
N GLU A 118 1.78 -2.79 13.65
CA GLU A 118 0.45 -2.34 13.27
C GLU A 118 0.46 -1.10 12.36
N ASP A 119 1.63 -0.46 12.19
CA ASP A 119 1.75 0.78 11.44
C ASP A 119 1.88 0.55 9.93
N LEU A 120 2.22 -0.67 9.48
CA LEU A 120 2.13 -1.09 8.09
C LEU A 120 1.30 -2.36 7.97
N VAL A 121 0.13 -2.23 7.37
CA VAL A 121 -0.81 -3.34 7.15
C VAL A 121 -1.06 -3.54 5.67
N VAL A 122 -0.92 -4.77 5.23
CA VAL A 122 -1.31 -5.23 3.89
C VAL A 122 -2.55 -6.09 4.02
N LYS A 123 -3.64 -5.67 3.39
CA LYS A 123 -4.92 -6.38 3.37
C LYS A 123 -5.03 -7.25 2.13
N THR A 124 -5.59 -8.42 2.28
CA THR A 124 -5.96 -9.33 1.20
C THR A 124 -7.40 -9.80 1.41
N PRO A 125 -8.05 -10.42 0.42
CA PRO A 125 -9.39 -10.99 0.60
C PRO A 125 -9.47 -12.01 1.75
N ALA A 126 -8.38 -12.74 2.04
CA ALA A 126 -8.33 -13.79 3.06
C ALA A 126 -7.98 -13.27 4.47
N GLY A 127 -7.44 -12.05 4.60
CA GLY A 127 -7.05 -11.50 5.90
C GLY A 127 -6.05 -10.35 5.79
N SER A 128 -5.33 -10.07 6.85
CA SER A 128 -4.41 -8.96 6.96
C SER A 128 -3.00 -9.42 7.34
N ILE A 129 -2.01 -8.66 6.92
CA ILE A 129 -0.59 -8.92 7.14
C ILE A 129 0.01 -7.66 7.75
N GLY A 130 0.40 -7.74 9.02
CA GLY A 130 1.18 -6.70 9.71
C GLY A 130 2.67 -7.02 9.60
N THR A 131 3.53 -6.01 9.48
CA THR A 131 4.96 -6.24 9.35
C THR A 131 5.78 -5.28 10.19
N ARG A 132 6.84 -5.79 10.78
CA ARG A 132 7.82 -5.02 11.56
C ARG A 132 9.20 -5.14 10.92
N GLY A 133 9.56 -4.12 10.12
CA GLY A 133 10.93 -3.91 9.67
C GLY A 133 11.53 -5.08 8.87
N THR A 134 10.81 -5.64 7.90
CA THR A 134 11.25 -6.82 7.17
C THR A 134 10.90 -6.75 5.67
N GLU A 135 11.37 -7.73 4.94
CA GLU A 135 11.00 -7.99 3.56
C GLU A 135 10.17 -9.27 3.49
N PHE A 136 9.00 -9.18 2.87
CA PHE A 136 8.12 -10.32 2.65
C PHE A 136 7.46 -10.26 1.26
N GLN A 137 6.99 -11.40 0.81
CA GLN A 137 6.19 -11.51 -0.40
C GLN A 137 4.84 -12.12 -0.07
N THR A 138 3.78 -11.56 -0.65
CA THR A 138 2.45 -12.15 -0.64
C THR A 138 1.98 -12.42 -2.06
N VAL A 139 1.19 -13.47 -2.23
CA VAL A 139 0.52 -13.83 -3.48
C VAL A 139 -0.94 -14.03 -3.16
N VAL A 140 -1.80 -13.34 -3.89
CA VAL A 140 -3.26 -13.50 -3.85
C VAL A 140 -3.68 -14.13 -5.17
N ASP A 141 -4.29 -15.31 -5.11
CA ASP A 141 -4.75 -16.02 -6.30
C ASP A 141 -6.17 -15.59 -6.73
N ASP A 142 -6.66 -16.21 -7.80
CA ASP A 142 -7.95 -15.84 -8.40
C ASP A 142 -9.15 -16.20 -7.49
N GLU A 143 -8.97 -17.12 -6.55
CA GLU A 143 -9.94 -17.50 -5.51
C GLU A 143 -9.92 -16.56 -4.31
N GLY A 144 -8.89 -15.71 -4.19
CA GLY A 144 -8.65 -14.78 -3.09
C GLY A 144 -7.86 -15.39 -1.94
N ASP A 145 -7.42 -16.64 -2.07
CA ASP A 145 -6.52 -17.27 -1.11
C ASP A 145 -5.15 -16.62 -1.16
N SER A 146 -4.51 -16.53 -0.01
CA SER A 146 -3.28 -15.75 0.15
C SER A 146 -2.14 -16.58 0.71
N ARG A 147 -0.95 -16.35 0.18
CA ARG A 147 0.30 -16.97 0.61
C ARG A 147 1.28 -15.90 1.02
N VAL A 148 1.93 -16.08 2.16
CA VAL A 148 2.92 -15.13 2.68
C VAL A 148 4.23 -15.86 2.95
N LEU A 149 5.31 -15.29 2.42
CA LEU A 149 6.67 -15.74 2.62
C LEU A 149 7.48 -14.61 3.27
N LEU A 150 8.01 -14.84 4.46
CA LEU A 150 9.01 -13.96 5.06
C LEU A 150 10.35 -14.19 4.35
N ILE A 151 10.89 -13.13 3.73
CA ILE A 151 12.20 -13.20 3.07
C ILE A 151 13.30 -12.92 4.09
N GLY A 152 13.09 -11.96 4.99
CA GLY A 152 13.98 -11.68 6.11
C GLY A 152 14.34 -10.20 6.25
N PRO A 153 15.14 -9.80 7.24
CA PRO A 153 15.75 -10.68 8.25
C PRO A 153 14.75 -11.07 9.35
N GLY A 154 14.81 -12.32 9.83
CA GLY A 154 14.07 -12.76 11.00
C GLY A 154 14.82 -12.53 12.32
N GLU A 155 14.24 -12.93 13.44
CA GLU A 155 14.81 -12.74 14.79
C GLU A 155 16.20 -13.34 14.96
N ASN A 156 16.46 -14.47 14.33
CA ASN A 156 17.71 -15.22 14.46
C ASN A 156 18.74 -14.87 13.37
N ASN A 157 18.65 -13.68 12.75
CA ASN A 157 19.62 -13.31 11.73
C ASN A 157 21.03 -13.10 12.33
N THR A 158 22.03 -13.60 11.63
CA THR A 158 23.44 -13.49 12.04
C THR A 158 24.16 -12.28 11.44
N LEU A 159 23.44 -11.43 10.68
CA LEU A 159 23.97 -10.30 9.94
C LEU A 159 23.99 -9.01 10.77
N GLY A 160 23.50 -9.06 12.03
CA GLY A 160 23.38 -7.88 12.88
C GLY A 160 22.29 -6.89 12.44
N LEU A 161 21.42 -7.31 11.53
CA LEU A 161 20.28 -6.52 11.10
C LEU A 161 19.19 -6.56 12.17
N ARG A 162 18.36 -5.49 12.22
CA ARG A 162 17.21 -5.47 13.14
C ARG A 162 16.28 -6.65 12.80
N PRO A 163 15.89 -7.47 13.80
CA PRO A 163 14.94 -8.55 13.58
C PRO A 163 13.61 -8.00 13.07
N GLY A 164 13.09 -8.62 12.03
CA GLY A 164 11.77 -8.33 11.50
C GLY A 164 10.84 -9.52 11.69
N ALA A 165 9.54 -9.27 11.69
CA ALA A 165 8.51 -10.28 11.76
C ALA A 165 7.31 -9.89 10.89
N VAL A 166 6.55 -10.88 10.49
CA VAL A 166 5.27 -10.72 9.80
C VAL A 166 4.20 -11.44 10.60
N GLU A 167 3.15 -10.74 10.96
CA GLU A 167 1.96 -11.32 11.56
C GLU A 167 0.84 -11.39 10.53
N VAL A 168 0.36 -12.60 10.27
CA VAL A 168 -0.78 -12.86 9.38
C VAL A 168 -1.98 -13.17 10.25
N PHE A 169 -3.09 -12.48 10.04
CA PHE A 169 -4.28 -12.61 10.89
C PHE A 169 -5.58 -12.44 10.10
N ASN A 170 -6.60 -13.17 10.54
CA ASN A 170 -7.99 -13.05 10.09
C ASN A 170 -8.94 -13.32 11.27
N ASP A 171 -10.24 -13.46 11.02
CA ASP A 171 -11.25 -13.70 12.06
C ASP A 171 -11.08 -15.06 12.79
N LEU A 172 -10.29 -15.98 12.26
CA LEU A 172 -10.07 -17.31 12.80
C LEU A 172 -8.82 -17.42 13.67
N GLY A 173 -7.88 -16.48 13.55
CA GLY A 173 -6.66 -16.47 14.35
C GLY A 173 -5.51 -15.71 13.71
N SER A 174 -4.32 -15.90 14.29
CA SER A 174 -3.08 -15.31 13.77
C SER A 174 -1.92 -16.28 13.77
N VAL A 175 -0.96 -16.02 12.86
CA VAL A 175 0.32 -16.72 12.75
C VAL A 175 1.42 -15.69 12.61
N THR A 176 2.48 -15.83 13.42
CA THR A 176 3.69 -15.00 13.30
C THR A 176 4.77 -15.75 12.52
N LEU A 177 5.30 -15.10 11.49
CA LEU A 177 6.48 -15.53 10.75
C LEU A 177 7.67 -14.70 11.24
N ASP A 178 8.63 -15.31 11.92
CA ASP A 178 9.79 -14.67 12.57
C ASP A 178 11.13 -15.20 12.07
N SER A 179 11.11 -16.23 11.24
CA SER A 179 12.31 -16.88 10.71
C SER A 179 12.39 -16.72 9.20
N PRO A 180 13.59 -16.43 8.62
CA PRO A 180 13.75 -16.32 7.17
C PRO A 180 13.19 -17.55 6.46
N PHE A 181 12.47 -17.30 5.37
CA PHE A 181 11.75 -18.30 4.57
C PHE A 181 10.60 -19.03 5.29
N ALA A 182 10.19 -18.54 6.46
CA ALA A 182 8.91 -18.97 7.04
C ALA A 182 7.76 -18.61 6.09
N TYR A 183 6.80 -19.51 5.99
CA TYR A 183 5.72 -19.45 5.02
C TYR A 183 4.39 -19.84 5.69
N THR A 184 3.32 -19.19 5.27
CA THR A 184 1.95 -19.56 5.62
C THR A 184 1.02 -19.37 4.43
N GLU A 185 -0.06 -20.12 4.42
CA GLU A 185 -1.18 -20.03 3.48
C GLU A 185 -2.47 -19.89 4.27
N PHE A 186 -3.36 -19.04 3.82
CA PHE A 186 -4.66 -18.78 4.46
C PHE A 186 -5.71 -18.42 3.42
N GLY A 187 -6.91 -18.96 3.60
CA GLY A 187 -8.03 -18.77 2.70
C GLY A 187 -9.14 -17.92 3.32
N ILE A 188 -10.10 -17.53 2.49
CA ILE A 188 -11.26 -16.70 2.90
C ILE A 188 -12.10 -17.41 4.00
N ASN A 189 -12.03 -18.74 4.09
CA ASN A 189 -12.80 -19.53 5.05
C ASN A 189 -11.90 -20.55 5.82
N GLN A 190 -10.60 -20.28 5.91
CA GLN A 190 -9.62 -21.18 6.55
C GLN A 190 -8.79 -20.45 7.59
#